data_eb0493a07d2ab5d15362b4c26f6c42bf
#
_entry.id   eb0493a07d2ab5d15362b4c26f6c42bf
#
_cell.length_a   1.000
_cell.length_b   1.000
_cell.length_c   1.000
_cell.angle_alpha   90.00
_cell.angle_beta   90.00
_cell.angle_gamma   90.00
#
_symmetry.space_group_name_H-M   'P 1'
#
loop_
_entity.id
_entity.type
_entity.pdbx_description
1 polymer ?
#
loop_
_entity_poly.entity_id
_entity_poly.type
_entity_poly.pdbx_seq_one_letter_code
_entity_poly.pdbx_strand_id
1 'polypeptide(L)'
;MTLNTPRKRALGMHLILVLVTGLLASRLLIANQASSTPAPASPTEQALASVPVEKAAAEQSATPWGGDYFPNTLLTDQDGRQVHFFDDLIKGKVVVINFIFTSCSDSCPLETARLRQVQKLLGDRVGKDVFFYSISIDPLSDTPEVLKAYSQRFQVGPGWKFLTGEFADVTELRKKLGLFIEGVDNGRSKDHNLSLIVGNQETGRWMKASPFENPWILADQLANTLQNWKQPSAEQSYADAPQIRPPSNGEELFRTRCASCHSLGPLDGQGIGLRSIGPDLIGVTRQRDPAWLNRWIREPDRMLAEKDPIAMQLFDQFNKIPMPNLRMDEHSAQSIIEFLQAETDRQHPPAQSLASENEEPQHYHSVAPTKTTQMQ
;
A
#
# COMPACT_ATOMS: atom_id res chain seq x y z
N MET A 1 20.00 41.31 49.49
CA MET A 1 18.69 41.59 50.15
C MET A 1 17.65 40.85 49.34
N THR A 2 17.28 39.91 49.89
CA THR A 2 16.28 39.10 50.60
C THR A 2 15.73 38.01 49.70
N LEU A 3 16.17 36.88 49.95
CA LEU A 3 15.56 35.55 50.07
C LEU A 3 14.05 35.52 50.29
N ASN A 4 13.30 34.68 49.56
CA ASN A 4 12.28 33.87 50.20
C ASN A 4 11.88 32.64 49.33
N THR A 5 12.22 31.47 49.71
CA THR A 5 11.65 30.13 49.48
C THR A 5 10.89 29.74 50.75
N PRO A 6 10.25 28.57 50.89
CA PRO A 6 9.18 27.89 50.13
C PRO A 6 8.02 27.47 51.05
N ARG A 7 6.95 26.91 50.55
CA ARG A 7 6.02 26.11 51.39
C ARG A 7 5.51 24.87 50.67
N LYS A 8 6.03 23.74 51.19
CA LYS A 8 5.44 22.39 51.08
C LYS A 8 4.10 22.36 51.79
N ARG A 9 3.09 21.70 51.29
CA ARG A 9 2.10 20.96 52.08
C ARG A 9 1.80 19.63 51.41
N ALA A 10 2.03 18.63 52.25
CA ALA A 10 1.75 17.22 52.03
C ALA A 10 0.37 16.86 52.61
N LEU A 11 -0.05 15.67 52.31
CA LEU A 11 -0.98 14.77 53.02
C LEU A 11 -2.48 14.86 52.74
N GLY A 12 -3.00 13.72 52.33
CA GLY A 12 -4.43 13.40 52.29
C GLY A 12 -4.66 12.01 51.67
N MET A 13 -4.06 10.98 52.30
CA MET A 13 -4.34 9.57 52.04
C MET A 13 -5.64 9.18 52.71
N HIS A 14 -6.67 8.74 51.97
CA HIS A 14 -7.82 8.04 52.56
C HIS A 14 -8.04 6.73 51.80
N LEU A 15 -7.61 5.72 52.52
CA LEU A 15 -7.89 4.32 52.32
C LEU A 15 -9.32 4.04 52.84
N ILE A 16 -10.22 3.56 51.95
CA ILE A 16 -11.48 2.93 52.39
C ILE A 16 -11.51 1.54 51.85
N LEU A 17 -11.22 0.62 52.77
CA LEU A 17 -11.40 -0.80 52.68
C LEU A 17 -12.82 -1.13 53.15
N VAL A 18 -13.69 -1.70 52.31
CA VAL A 18 -14.93 -2.34 52.79
C VAL A 18 -14.96 -3.79 52.28
N LEU A 19 -14.69 -4.65 53.24
CA LEU A 19 -15.00 -6.06 53.26
C LEU A 19 -16.51 -6.24 53.46
N VAL A 20 -17.18 -7.01 52.61
CA VAL A 20 -18.39 -7.74 52.98
C VAL A 20 -18.28 -9.17 52.44
N THR A 21 -18.17 -10.06 53.38
CA THR A 21 -18.23 -11.49 53.30
C THR A 21 -19.70 -11.95 53.31
N GLY A 22 -19.99 -13.00 52.54
CA GLY A 22 -20.90 -14.02 53.08
C GLY A 22 -22.13 -14.36 52.28
N LEU A 23 -22.23 -15.58 52.02
CA LEU A 23 -23.22 -16.65 52.23
C LEU A 23 -23.89 -17.27 50.97
N LEU A 24 -23.46 -18.53 50.79
CA LEU A 24 -24.23 -19.79 50.77
C LEU A 24 -25.29 -20.02 49.66
N ALA A 25 -24.89 -20.85 48.77
CA ALA A 25 -25.49 -22.17 48.41
C ALA A 25 -27.01 -22.32 48.49
N SER A 26 -27.62 -22.63 47.36
CA SER A 26 -28.71 -23.60 47.31
C SER A 26 -28.78 -24.25 45.92
N ARG A 27 -28.60 -25.56 45.90
CA ARG A 27 -28.84 -26.45 44.77
C ARG A 27 -30.35 -26.52 44.52
N LEU A 28 -30.78 -26.44 43.30
CA LEU A 28 -32.02 -27.05 42.86
C LEU A 28 -31.80 -27.76 41.53
N LEU A 29 -31.77 -29.08 41.61
CA LEU A 29 -31.94 -29.99 40.49
C LEU A 29 -33.40 -29.93 40.06
N ILE A 30 -33.65 -29.55 38.83
CA ILE A 30 -34.94 -29.80 38.19
C ILE A 30 -34.68 -30.73 36.98
N ALA A 31 -35.17 -31.94 37.10
CA ALA A 31 -35.20 -32.91 36.04
C ALA A 31 -36.08 -32.40 34.88
N ASN A 32 -35.55 -32.37 33.69
CA ASN A 32 -36.31 -32.06 32.49
C ASN A 32 -36.80 -33.34 31.84
N GLN A 33 -38.11 -33.56 31.95
CA GLN A 33 -38.81 -34.66 31.22
C GLN A 33 -38.96 -34.19 29.76
N ALA A 34 -38.46 -34.98 28.87
CA ALA A 34 -38.69 -34.86 27.44
C ALA A 34 -40.12 -35.21 27.09
N SER A 35 -40.92 -34.25 26.70
CA SER A 35 -42.19 -34.44 26.04
C SER A 35 -42.01 -34.40 24.52
N SER A 36 -42.11 -35.54 23.90
CA SER A 36 -42.17 -35.72 22.45
C SER A 36 -43.53 -35.28 21.92
N THR A 37 -43.56 -34.16 21.20
CA THR A 37 -44.71 -33.75 20.41
C THR A 37 -44.49 -34.13 18.94
N PRO A 38 -45.40 -34.79 18.24
CA PRO A 38 -45.22 -35.16 16.84
C PRO A 38 -45.34 -33.94 15.93
N ALA A 39 -44.47 -33.86 14.93
CA ALA A 39 -44.49 -32.87 13.89
C ALA A 39 -45.76 -32.96 13.03
N PRO A 40 -46.37 -31.84 12.62
CA PRO A 40 -47.45 -31.85 11.65
C PRO A 40 -46.92 -32.13 10.24
N ALA A 41 -47.71 -32.94 9.52
CA ALA A 41 -47.48 -33.34 8.15
C ALA A 41 -47.39 -32.17 7.18
N SER A 42 -46.49 -32.27 6.20
CA SER A 42 -46.33 -31.38 5.07
C SER A 42 -47.61 -31.19 4.27
N PRO A 43 -47.98 -29.96 3.91
CA PRO A 43 -49.02 -29.78 2.90
C PRO A 43 -48.42 -29.99 1.50
N THR A 44 -49.11 -30.76 0.77
CA THR A 44 -49.14 -31.08 -0.63
C THR A 44 -48.63 -30.00 -1.57
N GLU A 45 -47.77 -30.43 -2.43
CA GLU A 45 -47.41 -29.84 -3.73
C GLU A 45 -48.65 -29.35 -4.48
N GLN A 46 -48.85 -28.05 -4.52
CA GLN A 46 -49.84 -27.43 -5.42
C GLN A 46 -49.16 -26.34 -6.20
N ALA A 47 -49.01 -26.61 -7.50
CA ALA A 47 -49.03 -25.73 -8.64
C ALA A 47 -48.25 -24.41 -8.50
N LEU A 48 -46.97 -24.42 -8.88
CA LEU A 48 -46.25 -23.25 -9.38
C LEU A 48 -46.90 -22.84 -10.70
N ALA A 49 -47.89 -21.94 -10.61
CA ALA A 49 -48.36 -21.18 -11.76
C ALA A 49 -47.21 -20.37 -12.32
N SER A 50 -46.91 -20.55 -13.58
CA SER A 50 -45.96 -19.80 -14.37
C SER A 50 -46.28 -18.30 -14.31
N VAL A 51 -45.50 -17.55 -13.55
CA VAL A 51 -45.45 -16.10 -13.65
C VAL A 51 -44.59 -15.75 -14.86
N PRO A 52 -45.05 -14.90 -15.79
CA PRO A 52 -44.28 -14.56 -16.97
C PRO A 52 -42.99 -13.81 -16.57
N VAL A 53 -41.86 -14.37 -16.92
CA VAL A 53 -40.50 -13.78 -16.73
C VAL A 53 -40.24 -12.65 -17.74
N GLU A 54 -41.19 -11.89 -18.14
CA GLU A 54 -41.03 -10.90 -19.22
C GLU A 54 -41.18 -9.45 -18.77
N LYS A 55 -40.97 -9.15 -17.49
CA LYS A 55 -40.98 -7.73 -17.04
C LYS A 55 -39.93 -7.34 -16.01
N ALA A 56 -38.89 -8.12 -15.90
CA ALA A 56 -37.77 -7.81 -14.94
C ALA A 56 -36.50 -7.30 -15.65
N ALA A 57 -36.54 -6.99 -16.92
CA ALA A 57 -35.39 -6.52 -17.70
C ALA A 57 -35.31 -4.99 -17.91
N ALA A 58 -36.12 -4.21 -17.21
CA ALA A 58 -36.17 -2.76 -17.43
C ALA A 58 -36.10 -1.88 -16.18
N GLU A 59 -35.74 -2.46 -15.02
CA GLU A 59 -35.24 -1.66 -13.91
C GLU A 59 -33.74 -1.96 -13.74
N GLN A 60 -32.92 -1.44 -14.66
CA GLN A 60 -31.54 -1.15 -14.34
C GLN A 60 -31.62 -0.15 -13.20
N SER A 61 -31.49 -0.65 -11.98
CA SER A 61 -31.44 0.15 -10.78
C SER A 61 -30.36 1.21 -11.00
N ALA A 62 -30.77 2.47 -11.07
CA ALA A 62 -29.86 3.60 -11.04
C ALA A 62 -28.92 3.35 -9.88
N THR A 63 -27.63 3.11 -10.17
CA THR A 63 -26.66 2.86 -9.12
C THR A 63 -26.70 4.07 -8.19
N PRO A 64 -26.76 3.90 -6.85
CA PRO A 64 -26.80 5.03 -5.92
C PRO A 64 -25.57 5.94 -6.03
N TRP A 65 -24.62 5.60 -6.87
CA TRP A 65 -23.35 6.27 -7.15
C TRP A 65 -23.35 6.93 -8.54
N GLY A 66 -24.44 7.57 -8.93
CA GLY A 66 -24.58 8.32 -10.16
C GLY A 66 -24.17 9.79 -10.03
N GLY A 67 -24.54 10.59 -11.03
CA GLY A 67 -24.26 12.03 -11.08
C GLY A 67 -24.85 12.84 -9.92
N ASP A 68 -25.89 12.33 -9.26
CA ASP A 68 -26.46 12.95 -8.07
C ASP A 68 -25.60 12.77 -6.81
N TYR A 69 -24.72 11.76 -6.77
CA TYR A 69 -23.83 11.51 -5.65
C TYR A 69 -22.50 12.27 -5.79
N PHE A 70 -21.89 12.20 -6.97
CA PHE A 70 -20.60 12.86 -7.21
C PHE A 70 -20.82 14.29 -7.70
N PRO A 71 -20.14 15.28 -7.08
CA PRO A 71 -20.19 16.64 -7.61
C PRO A 71 -19.54 16.68 -8.99
N ASN A 72 -20.16 17.41 -9.91
CA ASN A 72 -19.58 17.59 -11.24
C ASN A 72 -18.65 18.82 -11.29
N THR A 73 -17.72 18.83 -10.33
CA THR A 73 -16.75 19.90 -10.11
C THR A 73 -15.93 20.18 -11.36
N LEU A 74 -15.78 21.46 -11.72
CA LEU A 74 -14.91 21.87 -12.82
C LEU A 74 -13.46 21.87 -12.34
N LEU A 75 -12.61 21.09 -13.00
CA LEU A 75 -11.17 20.97 -12.73
C LEU A 75 -10.38 21.33 -13.99
N THR A 76 -9.08 21.62 -13.80
CA THR A 76 -8.14 21.86 -14.89
C THR A 76 -7.05 20.81 -14.84
N ASP A 77 -6.82 20.11 -15.96
CA ASP A 77 -5.75 19.11 -16.02
C ASP A 77 -4.36 19.76 -16.26
N GLN A 78 -3.31 18.97 -16.13
CA GLN A 78 -1.92 19.40 -16.30
C GLN A 78 -1.60 19.94 -17.71
N ASP A 79 -2.49 19.78 -18.67
CA ASP A 79 -2.37 20.33 -20.03
C ASP A 79 -3.22 21.60 -20.22
N GLY A 80 -3.81 22.13 -19.14
CA GLY A 80 -4.62 23.34 -19.14
C GLY A 80 -6.05 23.13 -19.64
N ARG A 81 -6.52 21.88 -19.80
CA ARG A 81 -7.86 21.57 -20.27
C ARG A 81 -8.84 21.53 -19.11
N GLN A 82 -9.95 22.19 -19.26
CA GLN A 82 -11.06 22.09 -18.30
C GLN A 82 -11.79 20.77 -18.49
N VAL A 83 -12.09 20.10 -17.37
CA VAL A 83 -12.80 18.81 -17.32
C VAL A 83 -13.77 18.81 -16.13
N HIS A 84 -14.94 18.20 -16.33
CA HIS A 84 -15.91 18.00 -15.28
C HIS A 84 -15.66 16.68 -14.56
N PHE A 85 -15.63 16.72 -13.23
CA PHE A 85 -15.24 15.56 -12.44
C PHE A 85 -16.09 14.32 -12.72
N PHE A 86 -17.42 14.45 -12.70
CA PHE A 86 -18.26 13.28 -12.95
C PHE A 86 -18.32 12.94 -14.44
N ASP A 87 -18.69 13.88 -15.30
CA ASP A 87 -19.00 13.60 -16.71
C ASP A 87 -17.75 13.13 -17.48
N ASP A 88 -16.61 13.80 -17.27
CA ASP A 88 -15.40 13.54 -18.06
C ASP A 88 -14.46 12.51 -17.41
N LEU A 89 -14.44 12.41 -16.06
CA LEU A 89 -13.44 11.63 -15.37
C LEU A 89 -14.00 10.33 -14.78
N ILE A 90 -15.26 10.31 -14.30
CA ILE A 90 -15.79 9.20 -13.50
C ILE A 90 -16.76 8.32 -14.27
N LYS A 91 -17.67 8.92 -15.02
CA LYS A 91 -18.79 8.23 -15.67
C LYS A 91 -18.34 7.09 -16.59
N GLY A 92 -18.81 5.88 -16.32
CA GLY A 92 -18.52 4.67 -17.10
C GLY A 92 -17.08 4.17 -16.97
N LYS A 93 -16.34 4.56 -15.92
CA LYS A 93 -14.90 4.24 -15.80
C LYS A 93 -14.55 3.53 -14.51
N VAL A 94 -13.45 2.77 -14.57
CA VAL A 94 -12.72 2.32 -13.39
C VAL A 94 -11.65 3.36 -13.08
N VAL A 95 -11.65 3.86 -11.85
CA VAL A 95 -10.81 5.00 -11.48
C VAL A 95 -10.03 4.76 -10.19
N VAL A 96 -8.87 5.40 -10.13
CA VAL A 96 -8.06 5.60 -8.92
C VAL A 96 -7.96 7.10 -8.68
N ILE A 97 -8.39 7.55 -7.51
CA ILE A 97 -8.39 8.97 -7.15
C ILE A 97 -7.58 9.13 -5.87
N ASN A 98 -6.65 10.08 -5.89
CA ASN A 98 -5.93 10.53 -4.71
C ASN A 98 -5.80 12.05 -4.67
N PHE A 99 -5.48 12.58 -3.49
CA PHE A 99 -5.24 13.99 -3.28
C PHE A 99 -3.79 14.22 -2.89
N ILE A 100 -3.14 15.15 -3.60
CA ILE A 100 -1.71 15.44 -3.46
C ILE A 100 -1.46 16.94 -3.35
N PHE A 101 -0.23 17.32 -3.03
CA PHE A 101 0.33 18.64 -3.33
C PHE A 101 1.81 18.48 -3.71
N THR A 102 2.27 19.24 -4.71
CA THR A 102 3.58 18.99 -5.32
C THR A 102 4.77 19.41 -4.45
N SER A 103 4.54 20.31 -3.49
CA SER A 103 5.54 20.76 -2.51
C SER A 103 5.72 19.81 -1.32
N CYS A 104 4.98 18.71 -1.28
CA CYS A 104 5.13 17.67 -0.26
C CYS A 104 6.50 16.99 -0.39
N SER A 105 7.26 16.97 0.70
CA SER A 105 8.56 16.30 0.79
C SER A 105 8.48 14.90 1.43
N ASP A 106 7.31 14.51 1.92
CA ASP A 106 7.14 13.31 2.73
C ASP A 106 6.46 12.17 1.94
N SER A 107 5.14 12.06 2.06
CA SER A 107 4.37 10.91 1.55
C SER A 107 4.00 10.99 0.08
N CYS A 108 3.72 12.18 -0.49
CA CYS A 108 3.25 12.30 -1.87
C CYS A 108 4.26 11.76 -2.92
N PRO A 109 5.58 11.96 -2.78
CA PRO A 109 6.54 11.32 -3.67
C PRO A 109 6.48 9.80 -3.63
N LEU A 110 6.36 9.21 -2.44
CA LEU A 110 6.26 7.77 -2.27
C LEU A 110 4.95 7.21 -2.82
N GLU A 111 3.85 7.90 -2.56
CA GLU A 111 2.53 7.56 -3.10
C GLU A 111 2.53 7.58 -4.63
N THR A 112 3.03 8.66 -5.24
CA THR A 112 3.13 8.77 -6.69
C THR A 112 4.02 7.67 -7.28
N ALA A 113 5.14 7.35 -6.63
CA ALA A 113 6.02 6.27 -7.05
C ALA A 113 5.33 4.91 -6.99
N ARG A 114 4.54 4.64 -5.94
CA ARG A 114 3.75 3.42 -5.80
C ARG A 114 2.68 3.30 -6.87
N LEU A 115 1.89 4.34 -7.06
CA LEU A 115 0.86 4.35 -8.10
C LEU A 115 1.46 4.22 -9.51
N ARG A 116 2.66 4.75 -9.73
CA ARG A 116 3.40 4.52 -10.98
C ARG A 116 3.75 3.03 -11.19
N GLN A 117 4.09 2.29 -10.12
CA GLN A 117 4.26 0.84 -10.23
C GLN A 117 2.94 0.16 -10.63
N VAL A 118 1.83 0.53 -10.02
CA VAL A 118 0.50 0.03 -10.37
C VAL A 118 0.16 0.35 -11.82
N GLN A 119 0.40 1.58 -12.27
CA GLN A 119 0.20 1.99 -13.66
C GLN A 119 0.95 1.06 -14.65
N LYS A 120 2.19 0.72 -14.34
CA LYS A 120 3.01 -0.15 -15.18
C LYS A 120 2.56 -1.60 -15.17
N LEU A 121 2.11 -2.11 -14.02
CA LEU A 121 1.52 -3.45 -13.92
C LEU A 121 0.25 -3.59 -14.76
N LEU A 122 -0.55 -2.53 -14.82
CA LEU A 122 -1.76 -2.48 -15.64
C LEU A 122 -1.46 -2.29 -17.14
N GLY A 123 -0.29 -1.74 -17.47
CA GLY A 123 0.16 -1.56 -18.85
C GLY A 123 -0.83 -0.76 -19.70
N ASP A 124 -1.16 -1.28 -20.88
CA ASP A 124 -2.03 -0.63 -21.87
C ASP A 124 -3.50 -0.49 -21.44
N ARG A 125 -3.88 -1.01 -20.29
CA ARG A 125 -5.22 -0.84 -19.72
C ARG A 125 -5.41 0.57 -19.16
N VAL A 126 -4.32 1.22 -18.73
CA VAL A 126 -4.38 2.59 -18.21
C VAL A 126 -4.63 3.57 -19.37
N GLY A 127 -5.68 4.36 -19.24
CA GLY A 127 -6.16 5.25 -20.30
C GLY A 127 -7.18 4.61 -21.24
N LYS A 128 -7.49 3.31 -21.06
CA LYS A 128 -8.57 2.60 -21.78
C LYS A 128 -9.67 2.15 -20.81
N ASP A 129 -9.31 1.28 -19.88
CA ASP A 129 -10.25 0.67 -18.92
C ASP A 129 -10.09 1.26 -17.52
N VAL A 130 -8.86 1.67 -17.15
CA VAL A 130 -8.53 2.18 -15.83
C VAL A 130 -7.90 3.56 -15.96
N PHE A 131 -8.33 4.49 -15.12
CA PHE A 131 -7.87 5.88 -15.17
C PHE A 131 -7.39 6.32 -13.80
N PHE A 132 -6.32 7.11 -13.77
CA PHE A 132 -5.73 7.65 -12.54
C PHE A 132 -5.93 9.16 -12.49
N TYR A 133 -6.33 9.66 -11.33
CA TYR A 133 -6.58 11.07 -11.09
C TYR A 133 -5.94 11.51 -9.78
N SER A 134 -4.88 12.31 -9.87
CA SER A 134 -4.27 12.97 -8.73
C SER A 134 -4.72 14.42 -8.69
N ILE A 135 -5.47 14.80 -7.65
CA ILE A 135 -6.08 16.12 -7.53
C ILE A 135 -5.31 16.92 -6.49
N SER A 136 -4.85 18.10 -6.87
CA SER A 136 -4.12 18.97 -5.95
C SER A 136 -5.04 19.57 -4.88
N ILE A 137 -4.55 19.58 -3.63
CA ILE A 137 -5.16 20.29 -2.51
C ILE A 137 -4.57 21.69 -2.28
N ASP A 138 -3.55 22.06 -3.05
CA ASP A 138 -2.91 23.38 -2.99
C ASP A 138 -2.96 24.08 -4.37
N PRO A 139 -4.15 24.43 -4.85
CA PRO A 139 -4.31 24.99 -6.20
C PRO A 139 -3.61 26.35 -6.40
N LEU A 140 -3.24 27.03 -5.32
CA LEU A 140 -2.47 28.28 -5.43
C LEU A 140 -1.03 28.06 -5.87
N SER A 141 -0.44 26.96 -5.47
CA SER A 141 0.95 26.59 -5.81
C SER A 141 1.01 25.62 -7.00
N ASP A 142 0.02 24.72 -7.10
CA ASP A 142 -0.02 23.65 -8.07
C ASP A 142 -0.77 24.05 -9.34
N THR A 143 -0.16 24.97 -10.12
CA THR A 143 -0.68 25.31 -11.45
C THR A 143 -0.58 24.13 -12.41
N PRO A 144 -1.30 24.14 -13.55
CA PRO A 144 -1.17 23.10 -14.57
C PRO A 144 0.27 22.81 -14.98
N GLU A 145 1.10 23.84 -15.12
CA GLU A 145 2.51 23.73 -15.50
C GLU A 145 3.34 23.03 -14.40
N VAL A 146 3.06 23.34 -13.12
CA VAL A 146 3.71 22.72 -11.97
C VAL A 146 3.31 21.23 -11.90
N LEU A 147 2.04 20.93 -12.06
CA LEU A 147 1.52 19.56 -12.10
C LEU A 147 2.10 18.76 -13.28
N LYS A 148 2.23 19.39 -14.44
CA LYS A 148 2.89 18.78 -15.61
C LYS A 148 4.34 18.45 -15.33
N ALA A 149 5.11 19.40 -14.78
CA ALA A 149 6.49 19.17 -14.40
C ALA A 149 6.63 18.06 -13.34
N TYR A 150 5.70 18.01 -12.38
CA TYR A 150 5.65 16.94 -11.37
C TYR A 150 5.41 15.57 -12.03
N SER A 151 4.40 15.43 -12.88
CA SER A 151 4.10 14.18 -13.59
C SER A 151 5.28 13.68 -14.44
N GLN A 152 5.98 14.60 -15.10
CA GLN A 152 7.19 14.30 -15.89
C GLN A 152 8.35 13.80 -15.03
N ARG A 153 8.58 14.42 -13.86
CA ARG A 153 9.63 13.97 -12.92
C ARG A 153 9.42 12.53 -12.49
N PHE A 154 8.18 12.14 -12.24
CA PHE A 154 7.81 10.76 -11.89
C PHE A 154 7.65 9.84 -13.11
N GLN A 155 7.88 10.34 -14.33
CA GLN A 155 7.75 9.58 -15.57
C GLN A 155 6.37 8.89 -15.67
N VAL A 156 5.33 9.63 -15.33
CA VAL A 156 3.95 9.16 -15.38
C VAL A 156 3.54 8.95 -16.84
N GLY A 157 2.94 7.80 -17.14
CA GLY A 157 2.46 7.44 -18.46
C GLY A 157 1.06 8.00 -18.78
N PRO A 158 0.58 7.79 -20.00
CA PRO A 158 -0.78 8.18 -20.40
C PRO A 158 -1.85 7.54 -19.53
N GLY A 159 -3.04 8.16 -19.49
CA GLY A 159 -4.17 7.66 -18.69
C GLY A 159 -4.14 8.07 -17.21
N TRP A 160 -3.13 8.79 -16.79
CA TRP A 160 -3.05 9.40 -15.46
C TRP A 160 -3.02 10.93 -15.59
N LYS A 161 -4.05 11.58 -15.04
CA LYS A 161 -4.18 13.03 -15.03
C LYS A 161 -3.87 13.60 -13.66
N PHE A 162 -3.19 14.75 -13.68
CA PHE A 162 -2.97 15.60 -12.52
C PHE A 162 -3.88 16.81 -12.67
N LEU A 163 -4.63 17.12 -11.64
CA LEU A 163 -5.75 18.05 -11.71
C LEU A 163 -5.62 19.12 -10.63
N THR A 164 -6.04 20.31 -10.96
CA THR A 164 -6.20 21.43 -10.03
C THR A 164 -7.57 22.07 -10.22
N GLY A 165 -8.00 22.94 -9.31
CA GLY A 165 -9.30 23.60 -9.39
C GLY A 165 -9.44 24.65 -8.32
N GLU A 166 -10.61 25.23 -8.16
CA GLU A 166 -10.90 26.16 -7.07
C GLU A 166 -10.79 25.45 -5.73
N PHE A 167 -10.15 26.09 -4.75
CA PHE A 167 -9.90 25.52 -3.45
C PHE A 167 -11.18 25.05 -2.73
N ALA A 168 -12.26 25.84 -2.82
CA ALA A 168 -13.54 25.48 -2.21
C ALA A 168 -14.13 24.22 -2.84
N ASP A 169 -14.07 24.14 -4.18
CA ASP A 169 -14.60 23.03 -4.97
C ASP A 169 -13.83 21.73 -4.71
N VAL A 170 -12.51 21.80 -4.66
CA VAL A 170 -11.66 20.65 -4.31
C VAL A 170 -11.93 20.18 -2.87
N THR A 171 -12.14 21.12 -1.95
CA THR A 171 -12.48 20.80 -0.55
C THR A 171 -13.81 20.05 -0.45
N GLU A 172 -14.84 20.53 -1.15
CA GLU A 172 -16.15 19.85 -1.18
C GLU A 172 -16.06 18.48 -1.83
N LEU A 173 -15.28 18.35 -2.91
CA LEU A 173 -15.02 17.07 -3.55
C LEU A 173 -14.35 16.07 -2.58
N ARG A 174 -13.36 16.52 -1.79
CA ARG A 174 -12.70 15.72 -0.76
C ARG A 174 -13.66 15.26 0.32
N LYS A 175 -14.55 16.15 0.79
CA LYS A 175 -15.59 15.80 1.77
C LYS A 175 -16.53 14.74 1.21
N LYS A 176 -17.03 14.92 0.00
CA LYS A 176 -17.91 13.95 -0.67
C LYS A 176 -17.27 12.59 -0.84
N LEU A 177 -16.00 12.54 -1.18
CA LEU A 177 -15.23 11.29 -1.30
C LEU A 177 -14.80 10.70 0.06
N GLY A 178 -15.10 11.38 1.17
CA GLY A 178 -14.75 10.94 2.51
C GLY A 178 -13.23 10.93 2.78
N LEU A 179 -12.50 11.82 2.09
CA LEU A 179 -11.04 11.99 2.22
C LEU A 179 -10.68 13.34 2.87
N PHE A 180 -11.65 14.02 3.46
CA PHE A 180 -11.45 15.21 4.27
C PHE A 180 -11.64 14.85 5.75
N ILE A 181 -10.67 15.19 6.60
CA ILE A 181 -10.73 14.95 8.05
C ILE A 181 -10.92 16.29 8.73
N GLU A 182 -12.12 16.52 9.26
CA GLU A 182 -12.43 17.76 9.95
C GLU A 182 -11.55 17.95 11.19
N GLY A 183 -11.01 19.15 11.37
CA GLY A 183 -10.07 19.45 12.47
C GLY A 183 -8.62 19.09 12.22
N VAL A 184 -8.32 18.23 11.24
CA VAL A 184 -6.95 17.90 10.78
C VAL A 184 -6.66 18.59 9.46
N ASP A 185 -7.58 18.46 8.51
CA ASP A 185 -7.47 19.10 7.19
C ASP A 185 -7.87 20.58 7.26
N ASN A 186 -6.90 21.44 7.49
CA ASN A 186 -7.12 22.89 7.48
C ASN A 186 -6.89 23.52 6.09
N GLY A 187 -6.85 22.68 5.05
CA GLY A 187 -6.65 23.08 3.66
C GLY A 187 -5.22 23.41 3.26
N ARG A 188 -4.27 23.41 4.20
CA ARG A 188 -2.83 23.61 3.96
C ARG A 188 -1.97 22.64 4.76
N SER A 189 -2.61 21.68 5.41
CA SER A 189 -1.94 20.75 6.31
C SER A 189 -1.11 19.74 5.54
N LYS A 190 0.10 19.50 6.01
CA LYS A 190 0.93 18.36 5.60
C LYS A 190 0.27 17.02 5.98
N ASP A 191 -0.71 17.07 6.87
CA ASP A 191 -1.41 15.91 7.42
C ASP A 191 -2.79 15.76 6.75
N HIS A 192 -2.81 15.43 5.47
CA HIS A 192 -4.04 15.09 4.76
C HIS A 192 -4.22 13.57 4.67
N ASN A 193 -5.44 13.14 4.38
CA ASN A 193 -5.76 11.73 4.22
C ASN A 193 -5.08 11.16 2.97
N LEU A 194 -4.24 10.13 3.15
CA LEU A 194 -3.48 9.47 2.08
C LEU A 194 -4.21 8.30 1.44
N SER A 195 -5.47 8.03 1.82
CA SER A 195 -6.23 6.95 1.20
C SER A 195 -6.54 7.24 -0.26
N LEU A 196 -6.58 6.18 -1.04
CA LEU A 196 -7.11 6.21 -2.39
C LEU A 196 -8.62 5.96 -2.35
N ILE A 197 -9.35 6.55 -3.29
CA ILE A 197 -10.65 6.05 -3.70
C ILE A 197 -10.44 5.27 -4.99
N VAL A 198 -10.81 4.01 -4.97
CA VAL A 198 -10.82 3.16 -6.15
C VAL A 198 -12.23 2.68 -6.41
N GLY A 199 -12.66 2.67 -7.65
CA GLY A 199 -14.02 2.27 -7.95
C GLY A 199 -14.31 2.11 -9.42
N ASN A 200 -15.41 1.42 -9.68
CA ASN A 200 -16.01 1.28 -10.98
C ASN A 200 -17.40 1.92 -10.93
N GLN A 201 -17.57 3.02 -11.64
CA GLN A 201 -18.82 3.76 -11.62
C GLN A 201 -19.95 2.97 -12.27
N GLU A 202 -19.67 2.22 -13.31
CA GLU A 202 -20.68 1.43 -14.01
C GLU A 202 -21.29 0.34 -13.13
N THR A 203 -20.45 -0.32 -12.29
CA THR A 203 -20.91 -1.37 -11.37
C THR A 203 -21.31 -0.84 -10.00
N GLY A 204 -21.08 0.44 -9.73
CA GLY A 204 -21.34 1.06 -8.44
C GLY A 204 -20.43 0.59 -7.31
N ARG A 205 -19.30 -0.04 -7.60
CA ARG A 205 -18.35 -0.53 -6.60
C ARG A 205 -17.31 0.50 -6.27
N TRP A 206 -17.26 0.88 -5.01
CA TRP A 206 -16.33 1.86 -4.50
C TRP A 206 -15.70 1.37 -3.20
N MET A 207 -14.41 1.61 -3.04
CA MET A 207 -13.68 1.26 -1.82
C MET A 207 -12.55 2.26 -1.56
N LYS A 208 -12.15 2.35 -0.30
CA LYS A 208 -10.90 2.99 0.08
C LYS A 208 -9.78 1.97 0.00
N ALA A 209 -8.66 2.37 -0.55
CA ALA A 209 -7.45 1.57 -0.62
C ALA A 209 -6.25 2.37 -0.08
N SER A 210 -5.17 1.67 0.22
CA SER A 210 -3.93 2.32 0.61
C SER A 210 -2.98 2.42 -0.59
N PRO A 211 -2.37 3.58 -0.87
CA PRO A 211 -1.33 3.68 -1.89
C PRO A 211 -0.08 2.88 -1.53
N PHE A 212 0.05 2.50 -0.25
CA PHE A 212 1.21 1.76 0.27
C PHE A 212 0.98 0.25 0.32
N GLU A 213 -0.16 -0.22 -0.14
CA GLU A 213 -0.43 -1.64 -0.34
C GLU A 213 0.48 -2.25 -1.42
N ASN A 214 0.56 -3.57 -1.46
CA ASN A 214 1.30 -4.26 -2.51
C ASN A 214 0.75 -3.85 -3.89
N PRO A 215 1.59 -3.30 -4.79
CA PRO A 215 1.15 -2.80 -6.09
C PRO A 215 0.45 -3.87 -6.95
N TRP A 216 0.83 -5.15 -6.80
CA TRP A 216 0.18 -6.26 -7.50
C TRP A 216 -1.26 -6.47 -7.05
N ILE A 217 -1.53 -6.35 -5.74
CA ILE A 217 -2.89 -6.46 -5.19
C ILE A 217 -3.76 -5.32 -5.72
N LEU A 218 -3.26 -4.09 -5.66
CA LEU A 218 -4.00 -2.94 -6.16
C LEU A 218 -4.23 -3.03 -7.69
N ALA A 219 -3.22 -3.48 -8.45
CA ALA A 219 -3.37 -3.70 -9.89
C ALA A 219 -4.41 -4.78 -10.20
N ASP A 220 -4.42 -5.89 -9.44
CA ASP A 220 -5.42 -6.95 -9.60
C ASP A 220 -6.84 -6.49 -9.24
N GLN A 221 -6.98 -5.72 -8.17
CA GLN A 221 -8.26 -5.10 -7.81
C GLN A 221 -8.82 -4.24 -8.94
N LEU A 222 -7.99 -3.39 -9.53
CA LEU A 222 -8.39 -2.51 -10.64
C LEU A 222 -8.65 -3.26 -11.94
N ALA A 223 -7.82 -4.26 -12.23
CA ALA A 223 -7.88 -5.00 -13.46
C ALA A 223 -9.03 -6.02 -13.49
N ASN A 224 -9.29 -6.69 -12.38
CA ASN A 224 -10.16 -7.86 -12.29
C ASN A 224 -11.31 -7.66 -11.32
N THR A 225 -11.03 -7.42 -10.04
CA THR A 225 -12.05 -7.40 -8.99
C THR A 225 -13.11 -6.33 -9.20
N LEU A 226 -12.73 -5.12 -9.63
CA LEU A 226 -13.67 -4.03 -9.90
C LEU A 226 -14.40 -4.18 -11.23
N GLN A 227 -13.82 -4.87 -12.21
CA GLN A 227 -14.43 -5.04 -13.53
C GLN A 227 -15.25 -6.31 -13.62
N ASN A 228 -14.71 -7.44 -13.16
CA ASN A 228 -15.37 -8.74 -13.22
C ASN A 228 -15.13 -9.52 -11.95
N TRP A 229 -16.07 -9.55 -11.06
CA TRP A 229 -15.96 -10.22 -9.78
C TRP A 229 -16.21 -11.74 -9.78
N LYS A 230 -16.57 -12.30 -10.90
CA LYS A 230 -16.56 -13.74 -11.09
C LYS A 230 -15.16 -14.17 -11.46
N GLN A 231 -14.24 -14.17 -10.48
CA GLN A 231 -12.98 -14.88 -10.68
C GLN A 231 -13.27 -16.36 -10.86
N PRO A 232 -12.63 -17.04 -11.83
CA PRO A 232 -12.51 -18.47 -11.76
C PRO A 232 -11.82 -18.77 -10.44
N SER A 233 -12.45 -19.52 -9.56
CA SER A 233 -11.76 -20.10 -8.42
C SER A 233 -10.61 -20.92 -8.99
N ALA A 234 -9.39 -20.45 -8.82
CA ALA A 234 -8.23 -21.27 -9.08
C ALA A 234 -8.34 -22.45 -8.13
N GLU A 235 -8.50 -23.64 -8.66
CA GLU A 235 -8.50 -24.92 -7.93
C GLU A 235 -7.10 -25.23 -7.35
N GLN A 236 -6.40 -24.21 -6.86
CA GLN A 236 -5.12 -24.40 -6.19
C GLN A 236 -5.39 -24.56 -4.69
N SER A 237 -5.16 -25.77 -4.22
CA SER A 237 -5.19 -26.07 -2.80
C SER A 237 -4.11 -25.26 -2.07
N TYR A 238 -4.45 -24.69 -0.91
CA TYR A 238 -3.46 -24.08 0.00
C TYR A 238 -2.37 -25.07 0.42
N ALA A 239 -2.61 -26.38 0.31
CA ALA A 239 -1.63 -27.41 0.63
C ALA A 239 -0.45 -27.44 -0.36
N ASP A 240 -0.67 -26.98 -1.59
CA ASP A 240 0.33 -26.95 -2.66
C ASP A 240 1.07 -25.61 -2.74
N ALA A 241 0.73 -24.65 -1.86
CA ALA A 241 1.41 -23.38 -1.82
C ALA A 241 2.86 -23.56 -1.37
N PRO A 242 3.85 -22.98 -2.09
CA PRO A 242 5.23 -23.04 -1.68
C PRO A 242 5.39 -22.42 -0.28
N GLN A 243 6.16 -23.07 0.56
CA GLN A 243 6.46 -22.52 1.89
C GLN A 243 7.23 -21.22 1.73
N ILE A 244 6.61 -20.13 2.09
CA ILE A 244 7.20 -18.80 2.00
C ILE A 244 8.08 -18.59 3.23
N ARG A 245 9.37 -18.35 3.00
CA ARG A 245 10.27 -17.88 4.05
C ARG A 245 9.77 -16.53 4.55
N PRO A 246 9.58 -16.35 5.87
CA PRO A 246 9.23 -15.02 6.39
C PRO A 246 10.34 -14.02 6.03
N PRO A 247 10.01 -12.82 5.54
CA PRO A 247 10.99 -11.80 5.25
C PRO A 247 11.71 -11.36 6.53
N SER A 248 12.96 -10.95 6.43
CA SER A 248 13.61 -10.23 7.52
C SER A 248 12.96 -8.86 7.72
N ASN A 249 13.12 -8.26 8.89
CA ASN A 249 12.61 -6.90 9.16
C ASN A 249 13.13 -5.88 8.11
N GLY A 250 14.42 -5.94 7.77
CA GLY A 250 15.00 -5.08 6.74
C GLY A 250 14.43 -5.33 5.34
N GLU A 251 14.17 -6.59 4.98
CA GLU A 251 13.51 -6.96 3.73
C GLU A 251 12.09 -6.42 3.66
N GLU A 252 11.31 -6.57 4.73
CA GLU A 252 9.96 -6.06 4.79
C GLU A 252 9.92 -4.53 4.68
N LEU A 253 10.77 -3.84 5.43
CA LEU A 253 10.90 -2.39 5.35
C LEU A 253 11.32 -1.93 3.95
N PHE A 254 12.30 -2.60 3.34
CA PHE A 254 12.71 -2.28 1.98
C PHE A 254 11.56 -2.46 0.98
N ARG A 255 10.89 -3.60 1.00
CA ARG A 255 9.78 -3.91 0.08
C ARG A 255 8.61 -2.94 0.23
N THR A 256 8.30 -2.53 1.46
CA THR A 256 7.16 -1.67 1.75
C THR A 256 7.45 -0.18 1.63
N ARG A 257 8.72 0.26 1.81
CA ARG A 257 9.07 1.68 1.90
C ARG A 257 10.01 2.15 0.80
N CYS A 258 10.91 1.30 0.30
CA CYS A 258 12.01 1.69 -0.58
C CYS A 258 11.84 1.23 -2.03
N ALA A 259 11.30 0.01 -2.24
CA ALA A 259 11.21 -0.64 -3.54
C ALA A 259 10.36 0.08 -4.60
N SER A 260 9.56 1.08 -4.20
CA SER A 260 8.83 1.91 -5.17
C SER A 260 9.72 2.86 -5.97
N CYS A 261 10.85 3.25 -5.37
CA CYS A 261 11.79 4.18 -5.96
C CYS A 261 13.14 3.54 -6.30
N HIS A 262 13.54 2.48 -5.57
CA HIS A 262 14.85 1.85 -5.67
C HIS A 262 14.75 0.41 -6.19
N SER A 263 15.71 -0.01 -7.01
CA SER A 263 15.94 -1.39 -7.43
C SER A 263 17.03 -2.06 -6.59
N LEU A 264 17.10 -3.39 -6.66
CA LEU A 264 18.14 -4.23 -6.12
C LEU A 264 18.74 -5.09 -7.25
N GLY A 265 19.62 -4.48 -8.02
CA GLY A 265 20.26 -5.10 -9.17
C GLY A 265 19.43 -5.05 -10.46
N PRO A 266 19.96 -5.64 -11.54
CA PRO A 266 19.26 -5.73 -12.81
C PRO A 266 17.92 -6.42 -12.59
N LEU A 267 16.86 -5.87 -13.19
CA LEU A 267 15.50 -6.39 -13.08
C LEU A 267 15.34 -7.69 -13.91
N ASP A 268 16.30 -8.59 -13.82
CA ASP A 268 16.34 -9.85 -14.53
C ASP A 268 15.30 -10.80 -13.95
N GLY A 269 14.15 -10.87 -14.60
CA GLY A 269 13.12 -11.86 -14.37
C GLY A 269 11.79 -11.36 -13.79
N GLN A 270 11.68 -10.13 -13.37
CA GLN A 270 10.39 -9.56 -12.92
C GLN A 270 9.81 -8.55 -13.91
N GLY A 271 10.23 -8.59 -15.16
CA GLY A 271 9.48 -8.16 -16.34
C GLY A 271 8.96 -6.73 -16.46
N ILE A 272 9.24 -5.88 -15.51
CA ILE A 272 8.78 -4.50 -15.56
C ILE A 272 9.99 -3.61 -15.77
N GLY A 273 10.31 -3.27 -17.02
CA GLY A 273 11.39 -2.36 -17.40
C GLY A 273 11.26 -0.97 -16.83
N LEU A 274 11.27 -0.90 -15.50
CA LEU A 274 11.17 0.32 -14.72
C LEU A 274 12.56 0.93 -14.63
N ARG A 275 12.80 2.02 -15.35
CA ARG A 275 13.83 2.94 -14.86
C ARG A 275 13.44 3.33 -13.45
N SER A 276 14.27 2.97 -12.50
CA SER A 276 14.11 3.33 -11.10
C SER A 276 14.04 4.87 -10.97
N ILE A 277 13.18 5.36 -10.10
CA ILE A 277 13.09 6.80 -9.80
C ILE A 277 14.32 7.24 -8.99
N GLY A 278 14.82 6.35 -8.14
CA GLY A 278 16.05 6.51 -7.37
C GLY A 278 17.14 5.57 -7.86
N PRO A 279 18.34 5.61 -7.27
CA PRO A 279 19.45 4.72 -7.61
C PRO A 279 19.15 3.25 -7.33
N ASP A 280 19.79 2.37 -8.09
CA ASP A 280 19.94 0.98 -7.71
C ASP A 280 20.78 0.88 -6.42
N LEU A 281 20.35 0.03 -5.49
CA LEU A 281 20.99 -0.08 -4.18
C LEU A 281 21.91 -1.30 -4.03
N ILE A 282 22.05 -2.14 -5.07
CA ILE A 282 23.05 -3.21 -5.02
C ILE A 282 24.45 -2.60 -4.95
N GLY A 283 25.24 -3.06 -3.98
CA GLY A 283 26.60 -2.60 -3.74
C GLY A 283 26.69 -1.26 -2.99
N VAL A 284 25.58 -0.61 -2.64
CA VAL A 284 25.60 0.69 -1.97
C VAL A 284 26.33 0.65 -0.61
N THR A 285 26.20 -0.46 0.12
CA THR A 285 26.87 -0.69 1.41
C THR A 285 28.39 -0.83 1.31
N ARG A 286 28.91 -1.16 0.13
CA ARG A 286 30.34 -1.19 -0.19
C ARG A 286 30.87 0.13 -0.73
N GLN A 287 29.98 1.01 -1.18
CA GLN A 287 30.33 2.28 -1.84
C GLN A 287 30.20 3.50 -0.92
N ARG A 288 29.39 3.39 0.13
CA ARG A 288 29.05 4.48 1.03
C ARG A 288 29.45 4.15 2.46
N ASP A 289 29.84 5.18 3.20
CA ASP A 289 30.09 5.09 4.63
C ASP A 289 28.80 4.65 5.37
N PRO A 290 28.88 3.68 6.28
CA PRO A 290 27.70 3.17 6.99
C PRO A 290 26.99 4.24 7.83
N ALA A 291 27.73 5.18 8.45
CA ALA A 291 27.13 6.24 9.24
C ALA A 291 26.41 7.26 8.33
N TRP A 292 26.99 7.54 7.15
CA TRP A 292 26.34 8.36 6.14
C TRP A 292 25.04 7.71 5.65
N LEU A 293 25.05 6.40 5.33
CA LEU A 293 23.87 5.66 4.90
C LEU A 293 22.78 5.65 5.98
N ASN A 294 23.14 5.41 7.23
CA ASN A 294 22.19 5.43 8.34
C ASN A 294 21.53 6.80 8.46
N ARG A 295 22.33 7.87 8.40
CA ARG A 295 21.80 9.23 8.46
C ARG A 295 20.94 9.55 7.25
N TRP A 296 21.34 9.16 6.03
CA TRP A 296 20.60 9.40 4.80
C TRP A 296 19.23 8.73 4.79
N ILE A 297 19.11 7.52 5.33
CA ILE A 297 17.83 6.81 5.45
C ILE A 297 16.89 7.52 6.45
N ARG A 298 17.43 8.10 7.51
CA ARG A 298 16.66 8.70 8.61
C ARG A 298 16.30 10.17 8.39
N GLU A 299 17.21 10.94 7.84
CA GLU A 299 17.14 12.41 7.78
C GLU A 299 17.51 12.97 6.39
N PRO A 300 16.97 12.43 5.28
CA PRO A 300 17.35 12.85 3.93
C PRO A 300 17.02 14.32 3.67
N ASP A 301 15.91 14.81 4.19
CA ASP A 301 15.47 16.19 4.11
C ASP A 301 16.45 17.17 4.79
N ARG A 302 16.98 16.78 5.95
CA ARG A 302 17.99 17.58 6.66
C ARG A 302 19.32 17.61 5.90
N MET A 303 19.77 16.46 5.39
CA MET A 303 21.01 16.39 4.62
C MET A 303 20.93 17.21 3.31
N LEU A 304 19.77 17.23 2.66
CA LEU A 304 19.52 18.11 1.52
C LEU A 304 19.52 19.60 1.93
N ALA A 305 18.91 19.95 3.05
CA ALA A 305 18.88 21.32 3.57
C ALA A 305 20.30 21.81 3.96
N GLU A 306 21.11 20.94 4.51
CA GLU A 306 22.53 21.18 4.85
C GLU A 306 23.45 21.20 3.62
N LYS A 307 22.92 20.85 2.44
CA LYS A 307 23.65 20.75 1.17
C LYS A 307 24.79 19.71 1.23
N ASP A 308 24.53 18.56 1.83
CA ASP A 308 25.47 17.43 1.80
C ASP A 308 25.86 17.13 0.35
N PRO A 309 27.15 17.06 0.01
CA PRO A 309 27.58 16.97 -1.39
C PRO A 309 27.06 15.72 -2.11
N ILE A 310 26.99 14.57 -1.41
CA ILE A 310 26.51 13.32 -2.00
C ILE A 310 24.99 13.36 -2.16
N ALA A 311 24.26 13.87 -1.16
CA ALA A 311 22.83 14.03 -1.22
C ALA A 311 22.40 14.96 -2.37
N MET A 312 23.10 16.10 -2.53
CA MET A 312 22.84 17.04 -3.63
C MET A 312 23.14 16.44 -5.00
N GLN A 313 24.23 15.69 -5.13
CA GLN A 313 24.56 15.00 -6.38
C GLN A 313 23.46 13.99 -6.75
N LEU A 314 23.00 13.19 -5.81
CA LEU A 314 21.90 12.24 -6.03
C LEU A 314 20.59 12.96 -6.40
N PHE A 315 20.26 14.03 -5.71
CA PHE A 315 19.08 14.83 -6.01
C PHE A 315 19.10 15.37 -7.45
N ASP A 316 20.21 15.93 -7.90
CA ASP A 316 20.34 16.42 -9.28
C ASP A 316 20.31 15.29 -10.32
N GLN A 317 20.94 14.16 -10.02
CA GLN A 317 21.01 13.00 -10.90
C GLN A 317 19.62 12.34 -11.11
N PHE A 318 18.75 12.35 -10.10
CA PHE A 318 17.44 11.69 -10.11
C PHE A 318 16.28 12.68 -10.22
N ASN A 319 16.36 13.57 -11.23
CA ASN A 319 15.30 14.50 -11.64
C ASN A 319 14.79 15.44 -10.54
N LYS A 320 15.64 15.75 -9.57
CA LYS A 320 15.30 16.58 -8.40
C LYS A 320 14.09 16.04 -7.61
N ILE A 321 13.93 14.72 -7.59
CA ILE A 321 13.00 14.04 -6.71
C ILE A 321 13.71 13.86 -5.36
N PRO A 322 13.25 14.48 -4.28
CA PRO A 322 13.86 14.28 -2.97
C PRO A 322 13.57 12.86 -2.47
N MET A 323 14.55 12.22 -1.84
CA MET A 323 14.28 11.04 -1.04
C MET A 323 13.38 11.46 0.13
N PRO A 324 12.20 10.83 0.30
CA PRO A 324 11.27 11.24 1.35
C PRO A 324 11.81 10.86 2.74
N ASN A 325 11.54 11.71 3.74
CA ASN A 325 11.78 11.36 5.13
C ASN A 325 10.68 10.43 5.63
N LEU A 326 10.98 9.14 5.70
CA LEU A 326 10.05 8.09 6.13
C LEU A 326 9.99 7.93 7.65
N ARG A 327 10.61 8.85 8.41
CA ARG A 327 10.66 8.86 9.89
C ARG A 327 11.16 7.52 10.48
N MET A 328 12.17 6.95 9.81
CA MET A 328 12.79 5.72 10.29
C MET A 328 13.61 5.99 11.55
N ASP A 329 13.50 5.10 12.53
CA ASP A 329 14.40 5.07 13.66
C ASP A 329 15.74 4.42 13.29
N GLU A 330 16.70 4.47 14.21
CA GLU A 330 18.04 3.96 13.98
C GLU A 330 18.07 2.45 13.77
N HIS A 331 17.23 1.71 14.51
CA HIS A 331 17.14 0.25 14.40
C HIS A 331 16.56 -0.17 13.04
N SER A 332 15.52 0.50 12.57
CA SER A 332 14.91 0.27 11.26
C SER A 332 15.89 0.59 10.12
N ALA A 333 16.61 1.71 10.22
CA ALA A 333 17.63 2.07 9.25
C ALA A 333 18.77 1.03 9.21
N GLN A 334 19.21 0.58 10.36
CA GLN A 334 20.24 -0.47 10.47
C GLN A 334 19.76 -1.80 9.87
N SER A 335 18.54 -2.22 10.15
CA SER A 335 17.94 -3.44 9.55
C SER A 335 17.88 -3.37 8.03
N ILE A 336 17.57 -2.20 7.46
CA ILE A 336 17.59 -1.99 6.01
C ILE A 336 19.01 -2.12 5.47
N ILE A 337 20.02 -1.52 6.10
CA ILE A 337 21.42 -1.59 5.69
C ILE A 337 21.92 -3.04 5.70
N GLU A 338 21.60 -3.81 6.74
CA GLU A 338 21.94 -5.24 6.85
C GLU A 338 21.29 -6.06 5.72
N PHE A 339 20.03 -5.79 5.40
CA PHE A 339 19.36 -6.43 4.28
C PHE A 339 20.03 -6.08 2.94
N LEU A 340 20.36 -4.81 2.70
CA LEU A 340 21.05 -4.37 1.48
C LEU A 340 22.44 -5.00 1.37
N GLN A 341 23.16 -5.17 2.50
CA GLN A 341 24.44 -5.87 2.51
C GLN A 341 24.28 -7.34 2.16
N ALA A 342 23.34 -8.03 2.82
CA ALA A 342 23.08 -9.44 2.55
C ALA A 342 22.67 -9.69 1.09
N GLU A 343 21.84 -8.81 0.52
CA GLU A 343 21.40 -8.90 -0.87
C GLU A 343 22.56 -8.62 -1.84
N THR A 344 23.43 -7.67 -1.51
CA THR A 344 24.66 -7.39 -2.25
C THR A 344 25.59 -8.60 -2.24
N ASP A 345 25.78 -9.22 -1.09
CA ASP A 345 26.67 -10.39 -0.93
C ASP A 345 26.09 -11.62 -1.65
N ARG A 346 24.77 -11.77 -1.67
CA ARG A 346 24.08 -12.83 -2.40
C ARG A 346 24.27 -12.70 -3.92
N GLN A 347 24.17 -11.49 -4.46
CA GLN A 347 24.30 -11.24 -5.91
C GLN A 347 25.77 -11.11 -6.35
N HIS A 348 26.63 -10.62 -5.48
CA HIS A 348 28.05 -10.38 -5.72
C HIS A 348 28.89 -10.91 -4.55
N PRO A 349 29.09 -12.24 -4.43
CA PRO A 349 29.83 -12.84 -3.34
C PRO A 349 31.24 -12.23 -3.21
N PRO A 350 31.76 -12.00 -2.01
CA PRO A 350 33.16 -11.65 -1.81
C PRO A 350 34.07 -12.72 -2.41
N ALA A 351 35.18 -12.32 -3.02
CA ALA A 351 36.10 -13.23 -3.73
C ALA A 351 36.63 -14.41 -2.87
N GLN A 352 36.57 -14.30 -1.55
CA GLN A 352 36.99 -15.35 -0.61
C GLN A 352 35.94 -16.47 -0.43
N SER A 353 34.67 -16.24 -0.71
CA SER A 353 33.61 -17.26 -0.60
C SER A 353 33.62 -18.24 -1.78
N LEU A 354 34.16 -17.84 -2.93
CA LEU A 354 34.30 -18.69 -4.10
C LEU A 354 35.46 -19.68 -4.02
N ALA A 355 36.40 -19.48 -3.07
CA ALA A 355 37.56 -20.37 -2.89
C ALA A 355 37.25 -21.58 -2.01
N SER A 356 36.19 -21.56 -1.20
CA SER A 356 35.84 -22.68 -0.30
C SER A 356 34.92 -23.73 -0.95
N GLU A 357 34.34 -23.46 -2.12
CA GLU A 357 33.51 -24.45 -2.84
C GLU A 357 34.30 -25.38 -3.76
N ASN A 358 35.63 -25.17 -3.90
CA ASN A 358 36.51 -26.01 -4.68
C ASN A 358 37.32 -27.03 -3.85
N GLU A 359 36.94 -27.33 -2.62
CA GLU A 359 37.50 -28.48 -1.90
C GLU A 359 36.88 -29.78 -2.46
N GLU A 360 37.77 -30.54 -3.02
CA GLU A 360 37.74 -31.81 -3.70
C GLU A 360 36.68 -32.81 -3.17
N PRO A 361 35.99 -33.57 -4.04
CA PRO A 361 35.14 -34.67 -3.58
C PRO A 361 36.02 -35.76 -2.96
N GLN A 362 35.88 -35.96 -1.67
CA GLN A 362 36.52 -37.08 -0.96
C GLN A 362 36.17 -38.39 -1.64
N HIS A 363 37.24 -39.12 -2.03
CA HIS A 363 37.18 -40.43 -2.61
C HIS A 363 36.33 -41.40 -1.80
N TYR A 364 35.21 -41.79 -2.31
CA TYR A 364 34.44 -42.93 -1.84
C TYR A 364 35.28 -44.19 -2.15
N HIS A 365 35.86 -44.81 -1.11
CA HIS A 365 36.46 -46.12 -1.21
C HIS A 365 35.40 -47.13 -1.66
N SER A 366 35.56 -47.66 -2.86
CA SER A 366 34.75 -48.76 -3.36
C SER A 366 35.03 -50.02 -2.54
N VAL A 367 34.04 -50.50 -1.82
CA VAL A 367 34.06 -51.82 -1.19
C VAL A 367 33.84 -52.86 -2.31
N ALA A 368 34.85 -53.69 -2.52
CA ALA A 368 34.79 -54.79 -3.48
C ALA A 368 33.71 -55.83 -3.13
N PRO A 369 33.04 -56.44 -4.09
CA PRO A 369 32.00 -57.44 -3.79
C PRO A 369 32.64 -58.77 -3.35
N THR A 370 32.22 -59.25 -2.22
CA THR A 370 32.55 -60.60 -1.68
C THR A 370 32.00 -61.70 -2.59
N LYS A 371 32.87 -62.57 -3.09
CA LYS A 371 32.47 -63.75 -3.85
C LYS A 371 31.70 -64.73 -2.96
N THR A 372 30.47 -65.01 -3.32
CA THR A 372 29.68 -66.12 -2.79
C THR A 372 30.17 -67.42 -3.44
N THR A 373 30.80 -68.26 -2.66
CA THR A 373 31.13 -69.66 -3.05
C THR A 373 29.87 -70.49 -2.97
N GLN A 374 29.45 -71.04 -4.10
CA GLN A 374 28.49 -72.15 -4.12
C GLN A 374 29.20 -73.45 -3.69
N MET A 375 28.68 -74.12 -2.67
CA MET A 375 28.93 -75.54 -2.43
C MET A 375 27.69 -76.34 -2.76
N GLN A 376 27.94 -77.43 -3.43
CA GLN A 376 27.04 -78.47 -3.96
C GLN A 376 26.02 -79.00 -2.94
#